data_9b40d430c51ea61b37481dd49088059d
#
_entry.id   9b40d430c51ea61b37481dd49088059d
#
_cell.length_a   1.000
_cell.length_b   1.000
_cell.length_c   1.000
_cell.angle_alpha   90.00
_cell.angle_beta   90.00
_cell.angle_gamma   90.00
#
_symmetry.space_group_name_H-M   'P 1'
#
loop_
_entity.id
_entity.type
_entity.pdbx_description
1 polymer ?
#
loop_
_entity_poly.entity_id
_entity_poly.type
_entity_poly.pdbx_seq_one_letter_code
_entity_poly.pdbx_strand_id
1 'polypeptide(L)' 'MKLTNIKEGKIYGFKNIDSLNDFCNGEEIIIKKIIDEDHIIVDFTNYKKPILVDATEGKIEYRPLLNMVISADEVRRAKN' A
#
# COMPACT_ATOMS: atom_id res chain seq x y z
N MET A 1 -6.86 13.01 4.27
CA MET A 1 -7.10 12.57 5.66
C MET A 1 -5.98 13.07 6.54
N LYS A 2 -6.30 13.54 7.74
CA LYS A 2 -5.27 13.99 8.69
C LYS A 2 -4.70 12.80 9.45
N LEU A 3 -3.40 12.84 9.75
CA LEU A 3 -2.72 11.77 10.47
C LEU A 3 -3.32 11.46 11.83
N THR A 4 -4.00 12.41 12.47
CA THR A 4 -4.63 12.19 13.77
C THR A 4 -5.64 11.04 13.76
N ASN A 5 -6.14 10.67 12.59
CA ASN A 5 -7.12 9.60 12.43
C ASN A 5 -6.50 8.28 11.98
N ILE A 6 -5.18 8.24 11.81
CA ILE A 6 -4.47 7.06 11.33
C ILE A 6 -3.68 6.47 12.48
N LYS A 7 -3.84 5.15 12.71
CA LYS A 7 -3.16 4.45 13.80
C LYS A 7 -2.32 3.31 13.27
N GLU A 8 -1.11 3.17 13.81
CA GLU A 8 -0.22 2.05 13.50
C GLU A 8 -0.90 0.73 13.87
N GLY A 9 -0.67 -0.30 13.04
CA GLY A 9 -1.23 -1.62 13.24
C GLY A 9 -2.66 -1.78 12.75
N LYS A 10 -3.30 -0.73 12.26
CA LYS A 10 -4.66 -0.78 11.75
C LYS A 10 -4.69 -0.93 10.24
N ILE A 11 -5.81 -1.44 9.72
CA ILE A 11 -6.03 -1.65 8.29
C ILE A 11 -6.90 -0.54 7.73
N TYR A 12 -6.48 0.02 6.61
CA TYR A 12 -7.22 1.07 5.89
C TYR A 12 -7.26 0.73 4.41
N GLY A 13 -8.02 1.49 3.65
CA GLY A 13 -7.98 1.43 2.20
C GLY A 13 -6.88 2.33 1.64
N PHE A 14 -6.53 2.10 0.39
CA PHE A 14 -5.54 2.89 -0.33
C PHE A 14 -6.14 3.47 -1.60
N LYS A 15 -5.80 4.72 -1.89
CA LYS A 15 -6.14 5.34 -3.17
C LYS A 15 -5.02 6.29 -3.57
N ASN A 16 -4.55 6.17 -4.82
CA ASN A 16 -3.56 7.10 -5.36
C ASN A 16 -4.08 8.53 -5.32
N ILE A 17 -3.21 9.46 -4.93
CA ILE A 17 -3.51 10.89 -4.99
C ILE A 17 -3.48 11.39 -6.43
N ASP A 18 -2.75 10.72 -7.31
CA ASP A 18 -2.75 10.99 -8.73
C ASP A 18 -3.99 10.34 -9.36
N SER A 19 -4.95 11.15 -9.77
CA SER A 19 -6.22 10.66 -10.31
C SER A 19 -6.07 9.87 -11.62
N LEU A 20 -4.94 10.01 -12.30
CA LEU A 20 -4.65 9.28 -13.55
C LEU A 20 -3.99 7.93 -13.30
N ASN A 21 -3.62 7.64 -12.05
CA ASN A 21 -2.95 6.40 -11.66
C ASN A 21 -3.88 5.59 -10.76
N ASP A 22 -4.27 4.40 -11.23
CA ASP A 22 -5.17 3.52 -10.48
C ASP A 22 -4.43 2.36 -9.79
N PHE A 23 -3.09 2.40 -9.75
CA PHE A 23 -2.28 1.36 -9.13
C PHE A 23 -2.69 1.13 -7.68
N CYS A 24 -3.08 -0.09 -7.37
CA CYS A 24 -3.51 -0.54 -6.04
C CYS A 24 -4.71 0.20 -5.46
N ASN A 25 -5.45 0.99 -6.24
CA ASN A 25 -6.65 1.65 -5.75
C ASN A 25 -7.66 0.63 -5.24
N GLY A 26 -8.17 0.86 -4.02
CA GLY A 26 -9.11 -0.05 -3.39
C GLY A 26 -8.47 -1.19 -2.62
N GLU A 27 -7.15 -1.35 -2.71
CA GLU A 27 -6.45 -2.39 -1.95
C GLU A 27 -6.36 -2.01 -0.47
N GLU A 28 -6.32 -3.03 0.37
CA GLU A 28 -6.14 -2.82 1.81
C GLU A 28 -4.67 -2.64 2.15
N ILE A 29 -4.42 -1.74 3.10
CA ILE A 29 -3.06 -1.51 3.62
C ILE A 29 -3.09 -1.64 5.13
N ILE A 30 -2.00 -2.15 5.70
CA ILE A 30 -1.78 -2.11 7.14
C ILE A 30 -0.71 -1.05 7.43
N ILE A 31 -0.99 -0.18 8.38
CA ILE A 31 -0.06 0.89 8.75
C ILE A 31 1.04 0.28 9.60
N LYS A 32 2.27 0.32 9.11
CA LYS A 32 3.43 -0.22 9.81
C LYS A 32 4.11 0.83 10.69
N LYS A 33 4.31 2.02 10.13
CA LYS A 33 4.96 3.10 10.85
C LYS A 33 4.57 4.45 10.24
N ILE A 34 4.32 5.42 11.08
CA ILE A 34 4.11 6.81 10.66
C ILE A 34 5.47 7.50 10.74
N ILE A 35 6.00 7.92 9.58
CA ILE A 35 7.31 8.57 9.50
C ILE A 35 7.22 10.03 9.91
N ASP A 36 6.27 10.75 9.28
CA ASP A 36 6.02 12.17 9.55
C ASP A 36 4.58 12.50 9.15
N GLU A 37 4.23 13.78 9.09
CA GLU A 37 2.86 14.22 8.79
C GLU A 37 2.37 13.80 7.41
N ASP A 38 3.28 13.58 6.47
CA ASP A 38 2.93 13.31 5.08
C ASP A 38 3.26 11.89 4.61
N HIS A 39 4.10 11.16 5.36
CA HIS A 39 4.65 9.89 4.90
C HIS A 39 4.39 8.76 5.89
N ILE A 40 3.95 7.63 5.37
CA ILE A 40 3.61 6.45 6.16
C ILE A 40 4.18 5.22 5.47
N ILE A 41 4.72 4.28 6.26
CA ILE A 41 5.14 2.98 5.76
C ILE A 41 3.98 2.01 5.94
N VAL A 42 3.61 1.32 4.86
CA VAL A 42 2.49 0.37 4.86
C VAL A 42 2.87 -0.93 4.16
N ASP A 43 2.14 -1.98 4.50
CA ASP A 43 2.13 -3.23 3.73
C ASP A 43 0.80 -3.34 3.00
N PHE A 44 0.84 -3.80 1.74
CA PHE A 44 -0.37 -4.10 0.98
C PHE A 44 -0.76 -5.54 1.28
N THR A 45 -1.71 -5.74 2.16
CA THR A 45 -2.01 -7.04 2.78
C THR A 45 -2.51 -8.09 1.79
N ASN A 46 -3.23 -7.69 0.75
CA ASN A 46 -3.85 -8.61 -0.21
C ASN A 46 -3.28 -8.52 -1.62
N TYR A 47 -2.39 -7.60 -1.86
CA TYR A 47 -1.79 -7.41 -3.18
C TYR A 47 -0.44 -8.11 -3.27
N LYS A 48 -0.24 -8.83 -4.36
CA LYS A 48 1.06 -9.46 -4.65
C LYS A 48 1.51 -9.04 -6.04
N LYS A 49 2.75 -8.57 -6.11
CA LYS A 49 3.37 -8.13 -7.36
C LYS A 49 4.04 -9.32 -8.05
N PRO A 50 3.79 -9.52 -9.36
CA PRO A 50 4.53 -10.53 -10.12
C PRO A 50 5.98 -10.09 -10.32
N ILE A 51 6.92 -10.98 -10.07
CA ILE A 51 8.35 -10.73 -10.25
C ILE A 51 8.93 -11.86 -11.08
N LEU A 52 9.62 -11.50 -12.17
CA LEU A 52 10.30 -12.47 -13.00
C LEU A 52 11.60 -12.91 -12.29
N VAL A 53 11.65 -14.15 -11.84
CA VAL A 53 12.79 -14.68 -11.07
C VAL A 53 13.73 -15.51 -11.94
N ASP A 54 13.28 -15.98 -13.08
CA ASP A 54 14.10 -16.70 -14.04
C ASP A 54 13.66 -16.33 -15.45
N ALA A 55 14.46 -15.48 -16.11
CA ALA A 55 14.15 -15.00 -17.45
C ALA A 55 14.26 -16.11 -18.51
N THR A 56 15.13 -17.10 -18.29
CA THR A 56 15.32 -18.20 -19.23
C THR A 56 14.10 -19.12 -19.29
N GLU A 57 13.52 -19.41 -18.14
CA GLU A 57 12.33 -20.25 -18.03
C GLU A 57 11.02 -19.48 -18.02
N GLY A 58 11.10 -18.16 -17.92
CA GLY A 58 9.91 -17.32 -17.77
C GLY A 58 9.21 -17.50 -16.44
N LYS A 59 9.94 -17.90 -15.41
CA LYS A 59 9.38 -18.20 -14.10
C LYS A 59 9.01 -16.92 -13.37
N ILE A 60 7.75 -16.84 -12.94
CA ILE A 60 7.21 -15.69 -12.21
C ILE A 60 6.84 -16.10 -10.80
N GLU A 61 7.27 -15.32 -9.81
CA GLU A 61 6.80 -15.43 -8.43
C GLU A 61 5.96 -14.22 -8.08
N TYR A 62 4.99 -14.41 -7.19
CA TYR A 62 4.14 -13.33 -6.70
C TYR A 62 4.58 -12.99 -5.28
N ARG A 63 5.04 -11.74 -5.08
CA ARG A 63 5.55 -11.28 -3.79
C ARG A 63 4.70 -10.13 -3.26
N PRO A 64 4.42 -10.11 -1.95
CA PRO A 64 3.66 -8.99 -1.37
C PRO A 64 4.46 -7.70 -1.45
N LEU A 65 3.74 -6.58 -1.50
CA LEU A 65 4.35 -5.25 -1.39
C LEU A 65 4.44 -4.90 0.09
N LEU A 66 5.65 -4.90 0.62
CA LEU A 66 5.92 -4.62 2.03
C LEU A 66 6.73 -3.34 2.18
N ASN A 67 6.53 -2.65 3.30
CA ASN A 67 7.28 -1.45 3.67
C ASN A 67 7.25 -0.37 2.58
N MET A 68 6.09 -0.19 1.99
CA MET A 68 5.89 0.84 0.96
C MET A 68 5.66 2.19 1.62
N VAL A 69 6.37 3.21 1.14
CA VAL A 69 6.14 4.58 1.61
C VAL A 69 5.05 5.21 0.77
N ILE A 70 3.98 5.64 1.44
CA ILE A 70 2.87 6.33 0.78
C ILE A 70 2.64 7.68 1.43
N SER A 71 1.86 8.54 0.75
CA SER A 71 1.40 9.79 1.32
C SER A 71 0.23 9.54 2.26
N ALA A 72 0.17 10.30 3.35
CA ALA A 72 -0.97 10.25 4.26
C ALA A 72 -2.30 10.52 3.54
N ASP A 73 -2.27 11.33 2.47
CA ASP A 73 -3.47 11.64 1.69
C ASP A 73 -3.99 10.44 0.88
N GLU A 74 -3.20 9.39 0.76
CA GLU A 74 -3.59 8.18 0.03
C GLU A 74 -4.35 7.19 0.91
N VAL A 75 -4.41 7.42 2.21
CA VAL A 75 -5.10 6.53 3.14
C VAL A 75 -6.60 6.83 3.12
N ARG A 76 -7.40 5.78 3.02
CA ARG A 76 -8.86 5.88 3.03
C ARG A 76 -9.43 4.99 4.12
N ARG A 77 -10.58 5.39 4.65
CA ARG A 77 -11.28 4.57 5.64
C ARG A 77 -11.64 3.24 4.98
N ALA A 78 -11.33 2.14 5.66
CA ALA A 78 -11.69 0.83 5.17
C ALA A 78 -13.22 0.71 5.07
N LYS A 79 -13.68 0.07 3.99
CA LYS A 79 -15.11 -0.24 3.86
C LYS A 79 -15.45 -1.44 4.74
N ASN A 80 -16.52 -1.30 5.46
CA ASN A 80 -17.04 -2.39 6.27
C ASN A 80 -17.97 -3.27 5.43
#